data_ec4128002b70f0ecfe2ee70d29d98211
#
_entry.id   ec4128002b70f0ecfe2ee70d29d98211
#
_cell.length_a   1.000
_cell.length_b   1.000
_cell.length_c   1.000
_cell.angle_alpha   90.00
_cell.angle_beta   90.00
_cell.angle_gamma   90.00
#
_symmetry.space_group_name_H-M   'P 1'
#
loop_
_entity.id
_entity.type
_entity.pdbx_description
1 polymer ?
#
loop_
_entity_poly.entity_id
_entity_poly.type
_entity_poly.pdbx_seq_one_letter_code
_entity_poly.pdbx_strand_id
1 'polypeptide(L)'
;MPVSRSDCPPPGRAEQITTRIAYLVLGVGVSSWAALVPYAKARLGLDEAVLGMLLLCVGVGSLLSMPFTGLISGRFGCRKVILVSGFIFLAMLPLLASVESIWLMALCLFLFGASIGMMDVSLTIQAVFVEQAAGRAMMSGFHCLYSVGGICGAGGMALLLGFLAPHLAMLVICLFMIALLAAFGRHFLPYGSEGETPLFVVPRGIVLLIGVLCFIMYLSEGTIL
;
A
#
# COMPACT_ATOMS: atom_id res chain seq x y z
N MET A 1 -24.05 -0.65 11.76
CA MET A 1 -24.30 0.66 11.15
C MET A 1 -22.95 1.31 10.87
N PRO A 2 -22.76 2.05 9.78
CA PRO A 2 -21.55 2.85 9.60
C PRO A 2 -21.48 3.92 10.69
N VAL A 3 -20.30 4.15 11.24
CA VAL A 3 -20.06 5.21 12.24
C VAL A 3 -19.99 6.52 11.49
N SER A 4 -20.84 7.50 11.87
CA SER A 4 -20.78 8.85 11.27
C SER A 4 -19.60 9.63 11.84
N ARG A 5 -19.03 10.51 11.02
CA ARG A 5 -17.97 11.45 11.43
C ARG A 5 -18.41 12.36 12.57
N SER A 6 -19.70 12.75 12.59
CA SER A 6 -20.27 13.61 13.64
C SER A 6 -20.24 12.98 15.04
N ASP A 7 -20.18 11.64 15.12
CA ASP A 7 -20.24 10.89 16.38
C ASP A 7 -18.85 10.66 16.99
N CYS A 8 -17.78 11.10 16.30
CA CYS A 8 -16.40 10.87 16.70
C CYS A 8 -15.69 12.21 17.03
N PRO A 9 -14.78 12.21 18.01
CA PRO A 9 -13.92 13.37 18.24
C PRO A 9 -13.04 13.65 17.02
N PRO A 10 -12.66 14.93 16.80
CA PRO A 10 -11.77 15.26 15.69
C PRO A 10 -10.41 14.55 15.83
N PRO A 11 -9.81 14.12 14.69
CA PRO A 11 -8.52 13.45 14.69
C PRO A 11 -7.43 14.28 15.38
N GLY A 12 -6.67 13.64 16.28
CA GLY A 12 -5.62 14.28 17.05
C GLY A 12 -4.22 13.78 16.70
N ARG A 13 -3.29 13.88 17.65
CA ARG A 13 -1.89 13.46 17.48
C ARG A 13 -1.74 11.95 17.25
N ALA A 14 -2.59 11.13 17.88
CA ALA A 14 -2.52 9.68 17.75
C ALA A 14 -2.83 9.24 16.31
N GLU A 15 -3.87 9.83 15.70
CA GLU A 15 -4.27 9.56 14.32
C GLU A 15 -3.21 10.05 13.32
N GLN A 16 -2.57 11.20 13.60
CA GLN A 16 -1.45 11.70 12.80
C GLN A 16 -0.25 10.74 12.81
N ILE A 17 0.13 10.23 13.98
CA ILE A 17 1.24 9.27 14.14
C ILE A 17 0.90 7.96 13.44
N THR A 18 -0.31 7.45 13.65
CA THR A 18 -0.76 6.19 13.05
C THR A 18 -0.78 6.26 11.53
N THR A 19 -1.26 7.37 10.95
CA THR A 19 -1.23 7.58 9.51
C THR A 19 0.20 7.58 8.98
N ARG A 20 1.14 8.24 9.66
CA ARG A 20 2.57 8.23 9.30
C ARG A 20 3.18 6.84 9.33
N ILE A 21 2.90 6.06 10.39
CA ILE A 21 3.37 4.69 10.52
C ILE A 21 2.82 3.80 9.41
N ALA A 22 1.56 3.96 9.04
CA ALA A 22 0.96 3.16 7.98
C ALA A 22 1.57 3.45 6.59
N TYR A 23 1.87 4.71 6.27
CA TYR A 23 2.60 5.06 5.05
C TYR A 23 4.03 4.48 5.06
N LEU A 24 4.71 4.53 6.20
CA LEU A 24 6.02 3.91 6.37
C LEU A 24 5.95 2.38 6.16
N VAL A 25 4.97 1.70 6.77
CA VAL A 25 4.75 0.25 6.60
C VAL A 25 4.51 -0.11 5.14
N LEU A 26 3.68 0.67 4.44
CA LEU A 26 3.41 0.45 3.02
C LEU A 26 4.70 0.59 2.19
N GLY A 27 5.47 1.65 2.41
CA GLY A 27 6.75 1.87 1.73
C GLY A 27 7.78 0.77 2.00
N VAL A 28 7.95 0.37 3.26
CA VAL A 28 8.86 -0.74 3.64
C VAL A 28 8.48 -2.03 2.92
N GLY A 29 7.20 -2.41 2.93
CA GLY A 29 6.77 -3.67 2.34
C GLY A 29 6.93 -3.72 0.83
N VAL A 30 6.53 -2.64 0.11
CA VAL A 30 6.68 -2.55 -1.35
C VAL A 30 8.15 -2.65 -1.76
N SER A 31 9.04 -1.90 -1.11
CA SER A 31 10.46 -1.88 -1.46
C SER A 31 11.22 -3.12 -1.01
N SER A 32 10.79 -3.78 0.08
CA SER A 32 11.33 -5.08 0.47
C SER A 32 11.03 -6.15 -0.56
N TRP A 33 9.82 -6.14 -1.15
CA TRP A 33 9.50 -7.04 -2.26
C TRP A 33 10.32 -6.70 -3.50
N ALA A 34 10.45 -5.43 -3.88
CA ALA A 34 11.24 -5.01 -5.02
C ALA A 34 12.70 -5.52 -4.94
N ALA A 35 13.31 -5.49 -3.75
CA ALA A 35 14.64 -6.06 -3.51
C ALA A 35 14.71 -7.59 -3.67
N LEU A 36 13.59 -8.31 -3.54
CA LEU A 36 13.52 -9.77 -3.71
C LEU A 36 13.16 -10.21 -5.13
N VAL A 37 12.75 -9.31 -6.02
CA VAL A 37 12.38 -9.64 -7.40
C VAL A 37 13.48 -10.43 -8.14
N PRO A 38 14.78 -10.07 -8.06
CA PRO A 38 15.85 -10.85 -8.69
C PRO A 38 15.94 -12.30 -8.17
N TYR A 39 15.71 -12.51 -6.87
CA TYR A 39 15.70 -13.84 -6.25
C TYR A 39 14.51 -14.68 -6.72
N ALA A 40 13.32 -14.06 -6.82
CA ALA A 40 12.12 -14.71 -7.34
C ALA A 40 12.32 -15.10 -8.82
N LYS A 41 12.90 -14.22 -9.64
CA LYS A 41 13.26 -14.48 -11.03
C LYS A 41 14.21 -15.70 -11.15
N ALA A 42 15.29 -15.72 -10.38
CA ALA A 42 16.26 -16.81 -10.38
C ALA A 42 15.64 -18.13 -9.92
N ARG A 43 14.83 -18.11 -8.85
CA ARG A 43 14.16 -19.29 -8.29
C ARG A 43 13.19 -19.94 -9.26
N LEU A 44 12.42 -19.15 -10.00
CA LEU A 44 11.42 -19.62 -10.95
C LEU A 44 11.97 -19.79 -12.38
N GLY A 45 13.23 -19.43 -12.64
CA GLY A 45 13.84 -19.52 -13.97
C GLY A 45 13.13 -18.63 -15.00
N LEU A 46 12.69 -17.43 -14.61
CA LEU A 46 11.88 -16.56 -15.47
C LEU A 46 12.75 -15.81 -16.49
N ASP A 47 12.24 -15.70 -17.70
CA ASP A 47 12.73 -14.72 -18.66
C ASP A 47 12.17 -13.30 -18.37
N GLU A 48 12.69 -12.28 -19.06
CA GLU A 48 12.29 -10.88 -18.82
C GLU A 48 10.81 -10.62 -19.17
N ALA A 49 10.31 -11.28 -20.22
CA ALA A 49 8.94 -11.09 -20.67
C ALA A 49 7.93 -11.65 -19.67
N VAL A 50 8.19 -12.86 -19.16
CA VAL A 50 7.34 -13.49 -18.13
C VAL A 50 7.41 -12.70 -16.82
N LEU A 51 8.59 -12.23 -16.42
CA LEU A 51 8.74 -11.37 -15.24
C LEU A 51 7.91 -10.08 -15.40
N GLY A 52 7.99 -9.40 -16.55
CA GLY A 52 7.18 -8.21 -16.84
C GLY A 52 5.68 -8.47 -16.76
N MET A 53 5.20 -9.61 -17.29
CA MET A 53 3.78 -10.00 -17.17
C MET A 53 3.36 -10.26 -15.72
N LEU A 54 4.23 -10.86 -14.91
CA LEU A 54 3.98 -11.09 -13.48
C LEU A 54 3.92 -9.76 -12.72
N LEU A 55 4.83 -8.83 -12.98
CA LEU A 55 4.80 -7.51 -12.35
C LEU A 55 3.57 -6.69 -12.77
N LEU A 56 3.08 -6.89 -14.01
CA LEU A 56 1.83 -6.28 -14.47
C LEU A 56 0.63 -6.72 -13.62
N CYS A 57 0.62 -7.95 -13.08
CA CYS A 57 -0.44 -8.43 -12.19
C CYS A 57 -0.59 -7.53 -10.93
N VAL A 58 0.51 -6.97 -10.41
CA VAL A 58 0.47 -6.00 -9.29
C VAL A 58 -0.29 -4.74 -9.70
N GLY A 59 0.05 -4.18 -10.86
CA GLY A 59 -0.63 -2.98 -11.40
C GLY A 59 -2.12 -3.21 -11.65
N VAL A 60 -2.46 -4.34 -12.27
CA VAL A 60 -3.86 -4.71 -12.55
C VAL A 60 -4.65 -4.90 -11.25
N GLY A 61 -4.08 -5.61 -10.27
CA GLY A 61 -4.69 -5.79 -8.95
C GLY A 61 -4.97 -4.45 -8.24
N SER A 62 -3.98 -3.57 -8.22
CA SER A 62 -4.11 -2.23 -7.63
C SER A 62 -5.17 -1.40 -8.36
N LEU A 63 -5.10 -1.32 -9.70
CA LEU A 63 -6.03 -0.54 -10.51
C LEU A 63 -7.48 -1.01 -10.35
N LEU A 64 -7.72 -2.31 -10.31
CA LEU A 64 -9.06 -2.87 -10.15
C LEU A 64 -9.62 -2.66 -8.74
N SER A 65 -8.79 -2.65 -7.71
CA SER A 65 -9.25 -2.49 -6.32
C SER A 65 -9.57 -1.04 -5.94
N MET A 66 -8.87 -0.05 -6.53
CA MET A 66 -8.99 1.37 -6.17
C MET A 66 -10.42 1.93 -6.26
N PRO A 67 -11.21 1.71 -7.33
CA PRO A 67 -12.56 2.27 -7.44
C PRO A 67 -13.51 1.76 -6.35
N PHE A 68 -13.35 0.50 -5.94
CA PHE A 68 -14.19 -0.11 -4.90
C PHE A 68 -13.81 0.35 -3.50
N THR A 69 -12.57 0.79 -3.30
CA THR A 69 -12.06 1.15 -1.98
C THR A 69 -12.79 2.34 -1.39
N GLY A 70 -13.16 3.33 -2.18
CA GLY A 70 -13.95 4.48 -1.74
C GLY A 70 -15.29 4.05 -1.13
N LEU A 71 -16.02 3.16 -1.81
CA LEU A 71 -17.29 2.61 -1.34
C LEU A 71 -17.13 1.76 -0.08
N ILE A 72 -16.11 0.88 -0.07
CA ILE A 72 -15.83 -0.01 1.05
C ILE A 72 -15.43 0.80 2.28
N SER A 73 -14.59 1.83 2.11
CA SER A 73 -14.17 2.72 3.19
C SER A 73 -15.33 3.57 3.73
N GLY A 74 -16.23 4.04 2.85
CA GLY A 74 -17.45 4.74 3.25
C GLY A 74 -18.39 3.85 4.08
N ARG A 75 -18.52 2.57 3.72
CA ARG A 75 -19.41 1.63 4.40
C ARG A 75 -18.85 1.06 5.69
N PHE A 76 -17.55 0.71 5.72
CA PHE A 76 -16.93 -0.02 6.83
C PHE A 76 -15.98 0.83 7.68
N GLY A 77 -15.66 2.05 7.23
CA GLY A 77 -14.68 2.94 7.84
C GLY A 77 -13.23 2.66 7.40
N CYS A 78 -12.39 3.68 7.42
CA CYS A 78 -10.97 3.58 7.03
C CYS A 78 -10.23 2.53 7.85
N ARG A 79 -10.48 2.47 9.17
CA ARG A 79 -9.81 1.53 10.09
C ARG A 79 -9.89 0.08 9.63
N LYS A 80 -11.10 -0.40 9.33
CA LYS A 80 -11.27 -1.81 8.94
C LYS A 80 -10.60 -2.10 7.60
N VAL A 81 -10.75 -1.19 6.64
CA VAL A 81 -10.18 -1.38 5.30
C VAL A 81 -8.66 -1.36 5.35
N ILE A 82 -8.04 -0.39 6.04
CA ILE A 82 -6.59 -0.30 6.21
C ILE A 82 -6.04 -1.54 6.91
N LEU A 83 -6.68 -2.01 8.00
CA LEU A 83 -6.19 -3.17 8.73
C LEU A 83 -6.32 -4.44 7.90
N VAL A 84 -7.47 -4.69 7.28
CA VAL A 84 -7.69 -5.90 6.47
C VAL A 84 -6.75 -5.90 5.27
N SER A 85 -6.70 -4.82 4.49
CA SER A 85 -5.80 -4.73 3.34
C SER A 85 -4.32 -4.79 3.75
N GLY A 86 -3.96 -4.12 4.86
CA GLY A 86 -2.60 -4.14 5.39
C GLY A 86 -2.16 -5.53 5.86
N PHE A 87 -3.02 -6.29 6.54
CA PHE A 87 -2.69 -7.67 6.92
C PHE A 87 -2.60 -8.61 5.70
N ILE A 88 -3.48 -8.45 4.71
CA ILE A 88 -3.38 -9.21 3.44
C ILE A 88 -2.07 -8.86 2.73
N PHE A 89 -1.76 -7.57 2.59
CA PHE A 89 -0.52 -7.07 2.02
C PHE A 89 0.72 -7.71 2.67
N LEU A 90 0.78 -7.68 4.01
CA LEU A 90 1.91 -8.23 4.76
C LEU A 90 1.96 -9.77 4.69
N ALA A 91 0.81 -10.46 4.63
CA ALA A 91 0.76 -11.90 4.48
C ALA A 91 1.22 -12.37 3.09
N MET A 92 1.00 -11.57 2.03
CA MET A 92 1.47 -11.90 0.68
C MET A 92 3.00 -11.87 0.56
N LEU A 93 3.70 -11.02 1.32
CA LEU A 93 5.15 -10.85 1.21
C LEU A 93 5.95 -12.14 1.45
N PRO A 94 5.75 -12.89 2.56
CA PRO A 94 6.46 -14.17 2.75
C PRO A 94 6.03 -15.24 1.75
N LEU A 95 4.78 -15.23 1.28
CA LEU A 95 4.33 -16.12 0.22
C LEU A 95 5.08 -15.85 -1.09
N LEU A 96 5.20 -14.59 -1.49
CA LEU A 96 5.97 -14.18 -2.68
C LEU A 96 7.44 -14.58 -2.58
N ALA A 97 8.01 -14.58 -1.36
CA ALA A 97 9.38 -15.02 -1.12
C ALA A 97 9.57 -16.56 -1.21
N SER A 98 8.49 -17.36 -1.18
CA SER A 98 8.55 -18.83 -1.05
C SER A 98 7.93 -19.59 -2.20
N VAL A 99 7.01 -18.98 -2.96
CA VAL A 99 6.23 -19.66 -4.04
C VAL A 99 7.12 -20.13 -5.18
N GLU A 100 6.91 -21.39 -5.63
CA GLU A 100 7.66 -22.05 -6.72
C GLU A 100 6.84 -22.22 -8.02
N SER A 101 5.55 -21.85 -8.00
CA SER A 101 4.67 -21.94 -9.17
C SER A 101 4.41 -20.56 -9.77
N ILE A 102 4.56 -20.41 -11.08
CA ILE A 102 4.31 -19.18 -11.82
C ILE A 102 2.85 -18.72 -11.65
N TRP A 103 1.89 -19.64 -11.71
CA TRP A 103 0.47 -19.32 -11.57
C TRP A 103 0.13 -18.81 -10.17
N LEU A 104 0.71 -19.47 -9.15
CA LEU A 104 0.52 -19.03 -7.77
C LEU A 104 1.23 -17.70 -7.51
N MET A 105 2.39 -17.47 -8.12
CA MET A 105 3.09 -16.19 -8.08
C MET A 105 2.23 -15.07 -8.69
N ALA A 106 1.62 -15.31 -9.86
CA ALA A 106 0.72 -14.35 -10.50
C ALA A 106 -0.49 -13.99 -9.60
N LEU A 107 -1.11 -14.99 -8.98
CA LEU A 107 -2.21 -14.79 -8.05
C LEU A 107 -1.77 -14.00 -6.81
N CYS A 108 -0.63 -14.35 -6.21
CA CYS A 108 -0.08 -13.64 -5.06
C CYS A 108 0.26 -12.18 -5.41
N LEU A 109 0.84 -11.92 -6.58
CA LEU A 109 1.15 -10.57 -7.04
C LEU A 109 -0.11 -9.76 -7.33
N PHE A 110 -1.14 -10.37 -7.89
CA PHE A 110 -2.44 -9.72 -8.08
C PHE A 110 -3.07 -9.31 -6.75
N LEU A 111 -3.12 -10.23 -5.76
CA LEU A 111 -3.66 -9.95 -4.43
C LEU A 111 -2.79 -8.94 -3.66
N PHE A 112 -1.48 -9.00 -3.81
CA PHE A 112 -0.54 -8.03 -3.27
C PHE A 112 -0.83 -6.63 -3.84
N GLY A 113 -0.97 -6.51 -5.16
CA GLY A 113 -1.33 -5.26 -5.81
C GLY A 113 -2.70 -4.74 -5.39
N ALA A 114 -3.72 -5.61 -5.33
CA ALA A 114 -5.05 -5.23 -4.88
C ALA A 114 -5.03 -4.70 -3.43
N SER A 115 -4.27 -5.35 -2.54
CA SER A 115 -4.12 -4.90 -1.15
C SER A 115 -3.37 -3.57 -1.03
N ILE A 116 -2.35 -3.33 -1.86
CA ILE A 116 -1.68 -2.02 -1.97
C ILE A 116 -2.68 -0.94 -2.37
N GLY A 117 -3.44 -1.15 -3.46
CA GLY A 117 -4.41 -0.17 -3.94
C GLY A 117 -5.49 0.16 -2.90
N MET A 118 -6.02 -0.87 -2.23
CA MET A 118 -7.00 -0.68 -1.15
C MET A 118 -6.41 0.08 0.06
N MET A 119 -5.20 -0.27 0.47
CA MET A 119 -4.53 0.37 1.60
C MET A 119 -4.20 1.83 1.28
N ASP A 120 -3.63 2.12 0.11
CA ASP A 120 -3.22 3.45 -0.30
C ASP A 120 -4.40 4.42 -0.40
N VAL A 121 -5.49 4.04 -1.08
CA VAL A 121 -6.70 4.86 -1.17
C VAL A 121 -7.30 5.12 0.21
N SER A 122 -7.40 4.09 1.07
CA SER A 122 -7.97 4.25 2.42
C SER A 122 -7.08 5.12 3.31
N LEU A 123 -5.75 5.01 3.19
CA LEU A 123 -4.79 5.87 3.88
C LEU A 123 -4.89 7.32 3.39
N THR A 124 -5.09 7.53 2.09
CA THR A 124 -5.28 8.87 1.53
C THR A 124 -6.56 9.51 2.04
N ILE A 125 -7.68 8.77 2.10
CA ILE A 125 -8.94 9.24 2.70
C ILE A 125 -8.70 9.64 4.17
N GLN A 126 -8.06 8.78 4.96
CA GLN A 126 -7.72 9.08 6.35
C GLN A 126 -6.79 10.29 6.48
N ALA A 127 -5.76 10.39 5.63
CA ALA A 127 -4.81 11.49 5.64
C ALA A 127 -5.50 12.85 5.39
N VAL A 128 -6.47 12.90 4.48
CA VAL A 128 -7.29 14.10 4.22
C VAL A 128 -8.06 14.51 5.47
N PHE A 129 -8.70 13.58 6.17
CA PHE A 129 -9.42 13.92 7.41
C PHE A 129 -8.49 14.40 8.52
N VAL A 130 -7.32 13.78 8.65
CA VAL A 130 -6.31 14.18 9.64
C VAL A 130 -5.73 15.55 9.31
N GLU A 131 -5.46 15.84 8.05
CA GLU A 131 -4.98 17.14 7.57
C GLU A 131 -6.00 18.25 7.82
N GLN A 132 -7.27 18.02 7.47
CA GLN A 132 -8.36 18.96 7.69
C GLN A 132 -8.53 19.30 9.18
N ALA A 133 -8.48 18.29 10.05
CA ALA A 133 -8.60 18.49 11.49
C ALA A 133 -7.38 19.22 12.09
N ALA A 134 -6.20 19.03 11.52
CA ALA A 134 -4.97 19.69 11.95
C ALA A 134 -4.86 21.14 11.48
N GLY A 135 -5.65 21.56 10.48
CA GLY A 135 -5.63 22.93 9.91
C GLY A 135 -4.31 23.31 9.22
N ARG A 136 -3.49 22.33 8.84
CA ARG A 136 -2.18 22.55 8.18
C ARG A 136 -1.89 21.43 7.18
N ALA A 137 -1.16 21.76 6.10
CA ALA A 137 -0.74 20.81 5.10
C ALA A 137 0.17 19.72 5.69
N MET A 138 -0.22 18.44 5.56
CA MET A 138 0.48 17.28 6.09
C MET A 138 0.70 16.17 5.05
N MET A 139 0.00 16.23 3.92
CA MET A 139 -0.01 15.17 2.90
C MET A 139 1.41 14.86 2.39
N SER A 140 2.20 15.90 2.09
CA SER A 140 3.61 15.73 1.66
C SER A 140 4.45 14.99 2.72
N GLY A 141 4.20 15.25 4.01
CA GLY A 141 4.87 14.56 5.12
C GLY A 141 4.52 13.08 5.23
N PHE A 142 3.28 12.70 4.89
CA PHE A 142 2.87 11.29 4.83
C PHE A 142 3.57 10.56 3.68
N HIS A 143 3.58 11.15 2.47
CA HIS A 143 4.28 10.56 1.32
C HIS A 143 5.81 10.55 1.50
N CYS A 144 6.38 11.54 2.20
CA CYS A 144 7.80 11.51 2.59
C CYS A 144 8.12 10.26 3.43
N LEU A 145 7.25 9.89 4.39
CA LEU A 145 7.45 8.68 5.19
C LEU A 145 7.27 7.39 4.39
N TYR A 146 6.43 7.38 3.35
CA TYR A 146 6.39 6.28 2.38
C TYR A 146 7.77 6.11 1.71
N SER A 147 8.37 7.20 1.23
CA SER A 147 9.70 7.17 0.60
C SER A 147 10.81 6.75 1.57
N VAL A 148 10.78 7.26 2.82
CA VAL A 148 11.69 6.81 3.89
C VAL A 148 11.50 5.32 4.17
N GLY A 149 10.25 4.87 4.22
CA GLY A 149 9.90 3.44 4.33
C GLY A 149 10.50 2.62 3.19
N GLY A 150 10.46 3.16 1.96
CA GLY A 150 11.08 2.54 0.78
C GLY A 150 12.58 2.34 0.95
N ILE A 151 13.30 3.37 1.38
CA ILE A 151 14.75 3.28 1.65
C ILE A 151 15.03 2.27 2.76
N CYS A 152 14.27 2.31 3.86
CA CYS A 152 14.42 1.38 4.97
C CYS A 152 14.10 -0.07 4.56
N GLY A 153 13.08 -0.26 3.72
CA GLY A 153 12.68 -1.59 3.23
C GLY A 153 13.72 -2.21 2.32
N ALA A 154 14.17 -1.48 1.31
CA ALA A 154 15.19 -1.96 0.38
C ALA A 154 16.54 -2.17 1.10
N GLY A 155 17.00 -1.18 1.89
CA GLY A 155 18.25 -1.27 2.63
C GLY A 155 18.21 -2.33 3.73
N GLY A 156 17.11 -2.42 4.48
CA GLY A 156 16.91 -3.46 5.50
C GLY A 156 16.88 -4.86 4.90
N MET A 157 16.19 -5.05 3.76
CA MET A 157 16.20 -6.31 3.04
C MET A 157 17.60 -6.68 2.54
N ALA A 158 18.33 -5.74 1.93
CA ALA A 158 19.68 -5.96 1.45
C ALA A 158 20.63 -6.38 2.59
N LEU A 159 20.52 -5.75 3.75
CA LEU A 159 21.29 -6.12 4.94
C LEU A 159 20.93 -7.53 5.44
N LEU A 160 19.65 -7.85 5.56
CA LEU A 160 19.21 -9.15 6.05
C LEU A 160 19.59 -10.30 5.11
N LEU A 161 19.59 -10.07 3.80
CA LEU A 161 20.03 -11.05 2.80
C LEU A 161 21.52 -11.41 2.90
N GLY A 162 22.33 -10.58 3.57
CA GLY A 162 23.72 -10.90 3.90
C GLY A 162 23.86 -11.99 4.98
N PHE A 163 22.81 -12.25 5.76
CA PHE A 163 22.86 -13.17 6.91
C PHE A 163 21.76 -14.24 6.91
N LEU A 164 20.67 -14.00 6.19
CA LEU A 164 19.48 -14.84 6.20
C LEU A 164 19.06 -15.24 4.78
N ALA A 165 18.44 -16.40 4.69
CA ALA A 165 17.76 -16.80 3.45
C ALA A 165 16.60 -15.83 3.12
N PRO A 166 16.27 -15.61 1.81
CA PRO A 166 15.30 -14.60 1.38
C PRO A 166 13.93 -14.69 2.08
N HIS A 167 13.41 -15.90 2.28
CA HIS A 167 12.13 -16.13 2.95
C HIS A 167 12.18 -15.77 4.45
N LEU A 168 13.30 -16.03 5.14
CA LEU A 168 13.48 -15.66 6.55
C LEU A 168 13.66 -14.15 6.72
N ALA A 169 14.44 -13.52 5.85
CA ALA A 169 14.61 -12.07 5.83
C ALA A 169 13.25 -11.36 5.66
N MET A 170 12.43 -11.82 4.71
CA MET A 170 11.10 -11.29 4.49
C MET A 170 10.18 -11.53 5.70
N LEU A 171 10.25 -12.71 6.32
CA LEU A 171 9.44 -13.03 7.50
C LEU A 171 9.75 -12.09 8.67
N VAL A 172 11.04 -11.78 8.92
CA VAL A 172 11.46 -10.82 9.97
C VAL A 172 10.86 -9.45 9.73
N ILE A 173 10.96 -8.93 8.48
CA ILE A 173 10.37 -7.63 8.12
C ILE A 173 8.86 -7.66 8.30
N CYS A 174 8.18 -8.72 7.84
CA CYS A 174 6.73 -8.84 7.97
C CYS A 174 6.28 -8.86 9.43
N LEU A 175 6.91 -9.64 10.29
CA LEU A 175 6.55 -9.72 11.71
C LEU A 175 6.70 -8.35 12.40
N PHE A 176 7.77 -7.63 12.08
CA PHE A 176 7.97 -6.28 12.61
C PHE A 176 6.88 -5.31 12.11
N MET A 177 6.53 -5.35 10.82
CA MET A 177 5.48 -4.50 10.25
C MET A 177 4.09 -4.86 10.79
N ILE A 178 3.80 -6.15 10.98
CA ILE A 178 2.55 -6.62 11.61
C ILE A 178 2.44 -6.09 13.04
N ALA A 179 3.52 -6.15 13.81
CA ALA A 179 3.55 -5.63 15.18
C ALA A 179 3.29 -4.12 15.21
N LEU A 180 3.89 -3.34 14.30
CA LEU A 180 3.63 -1.91 14.17
C LEU A 180 2.17 -1.64 13.80
N LEU A 181 1.64 -2.32 12.78
CA LEU A 181 0.26 -2.13 12.32
C LEU A 181 -0.76 -2.50 13.41
N ALA A 182 -0.50 -3.58 14.16
CA ALA A 182 -1.36 -4.02 15.26
C ALA A 182 -1.31 -3.05 16.44
N ALA A 183 -0.12 -2.57 16.83
CA ALA A 183 0.06 -1.65 17.96
C ALA A 183 -0.67 -0.32 17.74
N PHE A 184 -0.61 0.21 16.52
CA PHE A 184 -1.20 1.50 16.17
C PHE A 184 -2.60 1.40 15.54
N GLY A 185 -3.03 0.22 15.12
CA GLY A 185 -4.27 -0.03 14.38
C GLY A 185 -5.55 0.49 15.05
N ARG A 186 -5.55 0.60 16.38
CA ARG A 186 -6.69 1.13 17.14
C ARG A 186 -6.98 2.61 16.88
N HIS A 187 -5.97 3.37 16.41
CA HIS A 187 -6.08 4.81 16.18
C HIS A 187 -6.42 5.18 14.73
N PHE A 188 -6.64 4.20 13.85
CA PHE A 188 -7.25 4.48 12.55
C PHE A 188 -8.69 4.93 12.71
N LEU A 189 -9.13 5.81 11.81
CA LEU A 189 -10.47 6.39 11.87
C LEU A 189 -11.55 5.33 11.61
N PRO A 190 -12.57 5.23 12.50
CA PRO A 190 -13.64 4.23 12.36
C PRO A 190 -14.66 4.60 11.27
N TYR A 191 -14.58 5.80 10.70
CA TYR A 191 -15.42 6.31 9.63
C TYR A 191 -14.60 6.48 8.33
N GLY A 192 -15.30 6.63 7.21
CA GLY A 192 -14.72 6.86 5.88
C GLY A 192 -15.39 8.04 5.18
N SER A 193 -15.28 8.13 3.85
CA SER A 193 -15.94 9.15 3.06
C SER A 193 -17.46 9.06 3.23
N GLU A 194 -18.09 10.15 3.69
CA GLU A 194 -19.55 10.26 3.77
C GLU A 194 -20.09 10.67 2.40
N GLY A 195 -21.12 9.97 1.92
CA GLY A 195 -21.82 10.25 0.67
C GLY A 195 -21.66 9.14 -0.40
N GLU A 196 -22.55 9.18 -1.37
CA GLU A 196 -22.47 8.32 -2.56
C GLU A 196 -21.30 8.79 -3.44
N THR A 197 -20.13 8.19 -3.25
CA THR A 197 -19.02 8.40 -4.19
C THR A 197 -19.31 7.59 -5.46
N PRO A 198 -19.50 8.22 -6.63
CA PRO A 198 -19.66 7.47 -7.85
C PRO A 198 -18.40 6.64 -8.13
N LEU A 199 -18.58 5.37 -8.53
CA LEU A 199 -17.50 4.43 -8.84
C LEU A 199 -16.50 4.98 -9.87
N PHE A 200 -17.00 5.77 -10.81
CA PHE A 200 -16.21 6.39 -11.85
C PHE A 200 -16.61 7.86 -12.02
N VAL A 201 -15.64 8.74 -11.81
CA VAL A 201 -15.75 10.15 -12.15
C VAL A 201 -14.80 10.40 -13.33
N VAL A 202 -15.35 10.80 -14.48
CA VAL A 202 -14.51 11.18 -15.62
C VAL A 202 -13.85 12.52 -15.30
N PRO A 203 -12.51 12.55 -15.12
CA PRO A 203 -11.80 13.79 -14.80
C PRO A 203 -11.91 14.76 -15.98
N ARG A 204 -12.15 16.03 -15.71
CA ARG A 204 -12.24 17.10 -16.72
C ARG A 204 -11.34 18.27 -16.37
N GLY A 205 -10.92 19.02 -17.40
CA GLY A 205 -10.11 20.23 -17.20
C GLY A 205 -8.77 19.96 -16.53
N ILE A 206 -8.45 20.72 -15.50
CA ILE A 206 -7.15 20.66 -14.81
C ILE A 206 -6.88 19.31 -14.14
N VAL A 207 -7.93 18.59 -13.70
CA VAL A 207 -7.80 17.26 -13.07
C VAL A 207 -7.32 16.23 -14.07
N LEU A 208 -7.82 16.30 -15.33
CA LEU A 208 -7.34 15.45 -16.41
C LEU A 208 -5.87 15.74 -16.75
N LEU A 209 -5.49 17.04 -16.82
CA LEU A 209 -4.11 17.43 -17.07
C LEU A 209 -3.16 16.90 -15.99
N ILE A 210 -3.53 17.04 -14.72
CA ILE A 210 -2.75 16.50 -13.59
C ILE A 210 -2.63 14.97 -13.71
N GLY A 211 -3.73 14.29 -14.03
CA GLY A 211 -3.73 12.83 -14.22
C GLY A 211 -2.79 12.38 -15.35
N VAL A 212 -2.77 13.09 -16.48
CA VAL A 212 -1.85 12.82 -17.61
C VAL A 212 -0.40 13.05 -17.19
N LEU A 213 -0.11 14.14 -16.48
CA LEU A 213 1.23 14.42 -15.99
C LEU A 213 1.71 13.34 -15.01
N CYS A 214 0.88 12.92 -14.06
CA CYS A 214 1.18 11.81 -13.16
C CYS A 214 1.43 10.52 -13.93
N PHE A 215 0.59 10.20 -14.93
CA PHE A 215 0.77 9.01 -15.76
C PHE A 215 2.12 9.01 -16.49
N ILE A 216 2.51 10.15 -17.10
CA ILE A 216 3.81 10.28 -17.78
C ILE A 216 4.96 10.11 -16.78
N MET A 217 4.88 10.70 -15.59
CA MET A 217 5.90 10.57 -14.54
C MET A 217 6.07 9.11 -14.10
N TYR A 218 4.98 8.40 -13.82
CA TYR A 218 5.02 6.98 -13.45
C TYR A 218 5.51 6.09 -14.59
N LEU A 219 5.15 6.40 -15.82
CA LEU A 219 5.63 5.68 -17.00
C LEU A 219 7.16 5.83 -17.15
N SER A 220 7.69 7.05 -16.97
CA SER A 220 9.13 7.30 -17.05
C SER A 220 9.89 6.62 -15.89
N GLU A 221 9.33 6.58 -14.70
CA GLU A 221 9.90 5.86 -13.54
C GLU A 221 9.94 4.36 -13.79
N GLY A 222 8.87 3.79 -14.34
CA GLY A 222 8.80 2.35 -14.67
C GLY A 222 9.74 1.90 -15.79
N THR A 223 10.22 2.83 -16.64
CA THR A 223 11.18 2.49 -17.70
C THR A 223 12.65 2.52 -17.22
N ILE A 224 12.92 3.02 -16.02
CA ILE A 224 14.26 3.09 -15.43
C ILE A 224 14.56 1.86 -14.56
N LEU A 225 13.53 1.15 -14.12
CA LEU A 225 13.62 -0.10 -13.34
C LEU A 225 13.79 -1.32 -14.25
#